data_03b8c7c18a1f9796880f65a11742f2f2
#
_entry.id   03b8c7c18a1f9796880f65a11742f2f2
#
_cell.length_a   1.000
_cell.length_b   1.000
_cell.length_c   1.000
_cell.angle_alpha   90.00
_cell.angle_beta   90.00
_cell.angle_gamma   90.00
#
_symmetry.space_group_name_H-M   'P 1'
#
loop_
_entity.id
_entity.type
_entity.pdbx_description
1 polymer ?
#
loop_
_entity_poly.entity_id
_entity_poly.type
_entity_poly.pdbx_seq_one_letter_code
_entity_poly.pdbx_strand_id
1 'polypeptide(L)'
;MTVLGGNVFPAWLFAGSKLDDFTFPQSTDTIDSKALYASDVRRVLLPDNLVTGDSVMADCRRLTEVGFPADVVSFDFTSLHGCDSLRVLMFNNIGYIGYHGISNMKSLETVEVRGVVAHIDGWFCYRLPSLRRVLFRGDVLTTGGPGVAQDCPLLEKVEFGGMVLLSWLSDAPGCPLLKKCDTKGSVVYSNNRDFLPSMSLRGDGDGEALNRKIVERVEQANKGPFGKVVGTLYDLAYNLACGFSMAGDTAIALRYLAMAVDKEKCRYGHVISDHDLDNIRNTVGYRALLPKLREQSDYLYILHNCNPYRPGSYTDGKTFTYAKASDERMKRIRQYFRLDSIAGGGSDVDKMKRVMHWLHNTISHDGSGGYPDGAAHNAIDLYEACMKQQRGLNCRGLADVLSELYMAMGWPSRFVTCQPRAYDTDGDCHVITMVWSRSMGKWLWMDPSFDTWVTDEHGVLLSIREVRERLREGKPLAINPDANWNNRNKQTKEDYLYNYMAKNLYYLSTHLHSDADIEGGPLKDGDEYISLMPVGMDGAHPGGKETNDDDWFWQAAEKTLHGKK
;
A
#
# COMPACT_ATOMS: atom_id res chain seq x y z
N MET A 1 -28.43 -24.63 28.82
CA MET A 1 -29.60 -24.38 27.95
C MET A 1 -29.19 -24.68 26.52
N THR A 2 -29.90 -25.54 25.81
CA THR A 2 -29.65 -25.83 24.40
C THR A 2 -30.79 -25.20 23.58
N VAL A 3 -30.49 -24.29 22.69
CA VAL A 3 -31.49 -23.70 21.79
C VAL A 3 -31.55 -24.55 20.53
N LEU A 4 -32.72 -25.03 20.14
CA LEU A 4 -32.92 -25.85 18.97
C LEU A 4 -33.31 -24.98 17.79
N GLY A 5 -32.42 -24.85 16.80
CA GLY A 5 -32.69 -24.47 15.41
C GLY A 5 -32.62 -22.99 15.07
N GLY A 6 -31.97 -22.72 13.97
CA GLY A 6 -31.84 -21.42 13.27
C GLY A 6 -30.41 -21.21 12.80
N ASN A 7 -30.24 -20.77 11.55
CA ASN A 7 -28.90 -20.49 10.99
C ASN A 7 -28.31 -19.16 11.51
N VAL A 8 -29.14 -18.27 12.05
CA VAL A 8 -28.72 -16.98 12.61
C VAL A 8 -29.16 -16.89 14.06
N PHE A 9 -28.21 -16.58 14.95
CA PHE A 9 -28.46 -16.34 16.35
C PHE A 9 -28.61 -14.84 16.59
N PRO A 10 -29.83 -14.36 16.96
CA PRO A 10 -30.14 -12.93 16.93
C PRO A 10 -29.33 -12.09 17.91
N ALA A 11 -29.14 -10.82 17.57
CA ALA A 11 -28.53 -9.83 18.43
C ALA A 11 -29.29 -9.66 19.76
N TRP A 12 -28.56 -9.46 20.85
CA TRP A 12 -29.09 -9.19 22.21
C TRP A 12 -29.95 -10.30 22.81
N LEU A 13 -30.09 -11.47 22.19
CA LEU A 13 -31.09 -12.47 22.58
C LEU A 13 -30.98 -12.91 24.05
N PHE A 14 -29.76 -13.07 24.56
CA PHE A 14 -29.48 -13.43 25.94
C PHE A 14 -28.60 -12.40 26.67
N ALA A 15 -28.60 -11.16 26.22
CA ALA A 15 -27.84 -10.10 26.88
C ALA A 15 -28.38 -9.89 28.32
N GLY A 16 -27.45 -9.80 29.28
CA GLY A 16 -27.77 -9.64 30.72
C GLY A 16 -28.45 -10.85 31.38
N SER A 17 -28.55 -11.99 30.70
CA SER A 17 -29.20 -13.18 31.23
C SER A 17 -28.37 -13.91 32.29
N LYS A 18 -29.05 -14.65 33.17
CA LYS A 18 -28.42 -15.54 34.17
C LYS A 18 -28.29 -16.95 33.57
N LEU A 19 -27.20 -17.19 32.88
CA LEU A 19 -26.84 -18.48 32.26
C LEU A 19 -25.55 -18.98 32.91
N ASP A 20 -25.44 -20.28 33.20
CA ASP A 20 -24.20 -20.83 33.73
C ASP A 20 -23.34 -21.38 32.57
N ASP A 21 -23.83 -22.37 31.82
CA ASP A 21 -23.21 -22.90 30.64
C ASP A 21 -24.11 -22.65 29.41
N PHE A 22 -23.53 -22.23 28.30
CA PHE A 22 -24.24 -21.99 27.07
C PHE A 22 -23.53 -22.67 25.88
N THR A 23 -24.29 -23.43 25.11
CA THR A 23 -23.84 -24.05 23.85
C THR A 23 -24.65 -23.53 22.70
N PHE A 24 -23.98 -22.91 21.74
CA PHE A 24 -24.63 -22.55 20.48
C PHE A 24 -25.01 -23.82 19.68
N PRO A 25 -26.17 -23.85 19.03
CA PRO A 25 -26.53 -24.93 18.12
C PRO A 25 -25.48 -25.09 17.00
N GLN A 26 -25.12 -26.32 16.65
CA GLN A 26 -24.18 -26.60 15.56
C GLN A 26 -24.71 -26.17 14.17
N SER A 27 -26.02 -25.96 14.05
CA SER A 27 -26.65 -25.39 12.85
C SER A 27 -26.55 -23.86 12.76
N THR A 28 -25.88 -23.20 13.73
CA THR A 28 -25.71 -21.76 13.71
C THR A 28 -24.57 -21.37 12.78
N ASP A 29 -24.86 -20.63 11.72
CA ASP A 29 -23.86 -20.10 10.80
C ASP A 29 -23.39 -18.70 11.20
N THR A 30 -24.29 -17.92 11.83
CA THR A 30 -24.01 -16.54 12.23
C THR A 30 -24.51 -16.27 13.65
N ILE A 31 -23.67 -15.62 14.44
CA ILE A 31 -24.04 -15.08 15.75
C ILE A 31 -24.00 -13.54 15.64
N ASP A 32 -25.16 -12.91 15.74
CA ASP A 32 -25.27 -11.46 15.66
C ASP A 32 -24.64 -10.74 16.85
N SER A 33 -24.42 -9.44 16.70
CA SER A 33 -23.76 -8.61 17.68
C SER A 33 -24.43 -8.67 19.06
N LYS A 34 -23.62 -8.78 20.12
CA LYS A 34 -24.05 -8.71 21.52
C LYS A 34 -25.05 -9.80 21.96
N ALA A 35 -25.07 -10.94 21.31
CA ALA A 35 -26.04 -12.01 21.59
C ALA A 35 -26.03 -12.49 23.07
N LEU A 36 -24.86 -12.53 23.71
CA LEU A 36 -24.65 -12.89 25.12
C LEU A 36 -24.09 -11.72 25.97
N TYR A 37 -24.12 -10.50 25.47
CA TYR A 37 -23.49 -9.33 26.08
C TYR A 37 -23.88 -9.21 27.59
N ALA A 38 -22.87 -9.01 28.44
CA ALA A 38 -23.04 -8.84 29.89
C ALA A 38 -23.87 -9.93 30.60
N SER A 39 -23.93 -11.15 30.03
CA SER A 39 -24.58 -12.29 30.68
C SER A 39 -23.70 -12.89 31.80
N ASP A 40 -24.32 -13.64 32.75
CA ASP A 40 -23.62 -14.32 33.84
C ASP A 40 -22.95 -15.65 33.40
N VAL A 41 -22.82 -15.89 32.11
CA VAL A 41 -22.32 -17.16 31.57
C VAL A 41 -20.89 -17.44 32.04
N ARG A 42 -20.63 -18.71 32.41
CA ARG A 42 -19.29 -19.18 32.83
C ARG A 42 -18.55 -19.93 31.73
N ARG A 43 -19.30 -20.66 30.89
CA ARG A 43 -18.76 -21.45 29.80
C ARG A 43 -19.60 -21.27 28.54
N VAL A 44 -18.93 -21.04 27.41
CA VAL A 44 -19.57 -20.93 26.09
C VAL A 44 -18.92 -21.90 25.12
N LEU A 45 -19.73 -22.67 24.40
CA LEU A 45 -19.28 -23.49 23.26
C LEU A 45 -19.81 -22.87 21.96
N LEU A 46 -18.88 -22.53 21.08
CA LEU A 46 -19.14 -21.92 19.78
C LEU A 46 -19.39 -22.99 18.70
N PRO A 47 -20.17 -22.71 17.65
CA PRO A 47 -20.47 -23.62 16.56
C PRO A 47 -19.29 -23.76 15.58
N ASP A 48 -19.30 -24.81 14.75
CA ASP A 48 -18.20 -25.09 13.80
C ASP A 48 -18.10 -24.07 12.68
N ASN A 49 -19.21 -23.55 12.16
CA ASN A 49 -19.24 -22.52 11.10
C ASN A 49 -19.45 -21.15 11.73
N LEU A 50 -18.38 -20.58 12.27
CA LEU A 50 -18.47 -19.38 13.09
C LEU A 50 -18.32 -18.09 12.28
N VAL A 51 -19.40 -17.35 12.11
CA VAL A 51 -19.39 -15.92 11.77
C VAL A 51 -19.96 -15.15 12.95
N THR A 52 -19.15 -14.28 13.55
CA THR A 52 -19.57 -13.49 14.72
C THR A 52 -19.74 -12.02 14.36
N GLY A 53 -20.81 -11.43 14.88
CA GLY A 53 -20.95 -9.98 14.99
C GLY A 53 -20.08 -9.41 16.11
N ASP A 54 -20.17 -8.12 16.32
CA ASP A 54 -19.35 -7.40 17.31
C ASP A 54 -19.79 -7.73 18.76
N SER A 55 -18.82 -7.84 19.66
CA SER A 55 -19.04 -7.86 21.12
C SER A 55 -20.00 -8.95 21.59
N VAL A 56 -20.03 -10.12 20.94
CA VAL A 56 -21.00 -11.20 21.19
C VAL A 56 -21.09 -11.59 22.67
N MET A 57 -19.94 -11.72 23.35
CA MET A 57 -19.82 -12.11 24.76
C MET A 57 -19.16 -11.02 25.62
N ALA A 58 -19.05 -9.78 25.12
CA ALA A 58 -18.38 -8.72 25.87
C ALA A 58 -19.06 -8.47 27.20
N ASP A 59 -18.29 -8.11 28.24
CA ASP A 59 -18.71 -7.90 29.62
C ASP A 59 -19.29 -9.14 30.32
N CYS A 60 -19.10 -10.35 29.79
CA CYS A 60 -19.42 -11.58 30.51
C CYS A 60 -18.39 -11.83 31.62
N ARG A 61 -18.52 -11.11 32.73
CA ARG A 61 -17.50 -11.03 33.81
C ARG A 61 -17.21 -12.35 34.50
N ARG A 62 -18.13 -13.33 34.44
CA ARG A 62 -17.97 -14.66 35.01
C ARG A 62 -17.43 -15.70 34.02
N LEU A 63 -17.25 -15.34 32.75
CA LEU A 63 -16.77 -16.23 31.71
C LEU A 63 -15.37 -16.72 32.02
N THR A 64 -15.21 -18.01 32.18
CA THR A 64 -13.94 -18.69 32.50
C THR A 64 -13.44 -19.57 31.36
N GLU A 65 -14.33 -20.01 30.45
CA GLU A 65 -14.01 -20.93 29.35
C GLU A 65 -14.80 -20.58 28.08
N VAL A 66 -14.09 -20.56 26.97
CA VAL A 66 -14.67 -20.51 25.62
C VAL A 66 -14.16 -21.71 24.82
N GLY A 67 -15.08 -22.56 24.38
CA GLY A 67 -14.79 -23.65 23.46
C GLY A 67 -14.92 -23.19 22.03
N PHE A 68 -13.81 -23.08 21.33
CA PHE A 68 -13.75 -22.75 19.91
C PHE A 68 -13.86 -24.00 19.04
N PRO A 69 -14.36 -23.91 17.80
CA PRO A 69 -14.32 -24.99 16.84
C PRO A 69 -12.87 -25.41 16.49
N ALA A 70 -12.74 -26.51 15.73
CA ALA A 70 -11.44 -27.01 15.30
C ALA A 70 -10.70 -25.99 14.42
N ASP A 71 -11.43 -25.33 13.52
CA ASP A 71 -10.91 -24.31 12.61
C ASP A 71 -11.66 -22.98 12.82
N VAL A 72 -10.94 -21.95 13.21
CA VAL A 72 -11.45 -20.57 13.34
C VAL A 72 -10.84 -19.74 12.23
N VAL A 73 -11.59 -19.35 11.20
CA VAL A 73 -11.06 -18.56 10.08
C VAL A 73 -10.65 -17.17 10.57
N SER A 74 -11.55 -16.51 11.30
CA SER A 74 -11.32 -15.24 11.98
C SER A 74 -12.25 -15.14 13.17
N PHE A 75 -11.86 -14.38 14.19
CA PHE A 75 -12.68 -14.15 15.38
C PHE A 75 -12.59 -12.68 15.77
N ASP A 76 -13.75 -12.07 16.01
CA ASP A 76 -13.80 -10.73 16.57
C ASP A 76 -13.55 -10.78 18.08
N PHE A 77 -12.33 -10.47 18.47
CA PHE A 77 -11.88 -10.50 19.87
C PHE A 77 -12.55 -9.42 20.73
N THR A 78 -13.23 -8.41 20.15
CA THR A 78 -14.07 -7.49 20.95
C THR A 78 -15.16 -8.24 21.71
N SER A 79 -15.53 -9.41 21.22
CA SER A 79 -16.46 -10.35 21.88
C SER A 79 -16.00 -10.84 23.25
N LEU A 80 -14.73 -10.68 23.60
CA LEU A 80 -14.16 -11.08 24.89
C LEU A 80 -13.74 -9.88 25.76
N HIS A 81 -13.94 -8.65 25.30
CA HIS A 81 -13.65 -7.47 26.11
C HIS A 81 -14.46 -7.46 27.41
N GLY A 82 -13.82 -7.15 28.52
CA GLY A 82 -14.48 -7.12 29.83
C GLY A 82 -14.81 -8.48 30.44
N CYS A 83 -14.35 -9.61 29.83
CA CYS A 83 -14.45 -10.95 30.41
C CYS A 83 -13.38 -11.13 31.50
N ASP A 84 -13.58 -10.47 32.66
CA ASP A 84 -12.58 -10.31 33.72
C ASP A 84 -12.24 -11.61 34.47
N SER A 85 -12.92 -12.74 34.22
CA SER A 85 -12.59 -14.07 34.79
C SER A 85 -11.86 -14.98 33.82
N LEU A 86 -11.72 -14.62 32.58
CA LEU A 86 -11.06 -15.44 31.54
C LEU A 86 -9.53 -15.36 31.71
N ARG A 87 -8.90 -16.50 32.08
CA ARG A 87 -7.45 -16.59 32.33
C ARG A 87 -6.69 -17.23 31.18
N VAL A 88 -7.34 -18.10 30.44
CA VAL A 88 -6.72 -18.88 29.36
C VAL A 88 -7.59 -18.76 28.11
N LEU A 89 -6.98 -18.35 27.02
CA LEU A 89 -7.58 -18.34 25.69
C LEU A 89 -6.90 -19.41 24.84
N MET A 90 -7.70 -20.37 24.35
CA MET A 90 -7.15 -21.56 23.68
C MET A 90 -7.86 -21.82 22.36
N PHE A 91 -7.07 -21.98 21.27
CA PHE A 91 -7.54 -22.37 19.94
C PHE A 91 -6.90 -23.69 19.51
N ASN A 92 -7.60 -24.42 18.62
CA ASN A 92 -6.95 -25.47 17.83
C ASN A 92 -6.26 -24.82 16.62
N ASN A 93 -6.97 -24.54 15.54
CA ASN A 93 -6.41 -23.80 14.41
C ASN A 93 -7.06 -22.42 14.32
N ILE A 94 -6.29 -21.39 13.90
CA ILE A 94 -6.82 -20.06 13.67
C ILE A 94 -6.23 -19.45 12.41
N GLY A 95 -7.09 -18.92 11.55
CA GLY A 95 -6.69 -18.31 10.29
C GLY A 95 -6.03 -16.96 10.48
N TYR A 96 -6.65 -16.08 11.29
CA TYR A 96 -6.20 -14.70 11.41
C TYR A 96 -6.33 -14.16 12.82
N ILE A 97 -5.24 -13.59 13.34
CA ILE A 97 -5.23 -12.78 14.56
C ILE A 97 -4.80 -11.37 14.18
N GLY A 98 -5.73 -10.41 14.25
CA GLY A 98 -5.52 -9.04 13.79
C GLY A 98 -4.68 -8.18 14.71
N TYR A 99 -4.32 -7.00 14.23
CA TYR A 99 -3.64 -5.94 14.96
C TYR A 99 -4.45 -5.53 16.20
N HIS A 100 -3.79 -5.55 17.40
CA HIS A 100 -4.46 -5.35 18.71
C HIS A 100 -5.66 -6.29 18.95
N GLY A 101 -5.73 -7.42 18.23
CA GLY A 101 -6.87 -8.33 18.28
C GLY A 101 -7.17 -8.80 19.69
N ILE A 102 -6.17 -9.32 20.41
CA ILE A 102 -6.34 -9.79 21.80
C ILE A 102 -6.05 -8.62 22.74
N SER A 103 -7.10 -7.98 23.25
CA SER A 103 -6.98 -6.78 24.08
C SER A 103 -8.12 -6.68 25.12
N ASN A 104 -7.97 -5.77 26.10
CA ASN A 104 -9.01 -5.45 27.10
C ASN A 104 -9.51 -6.63 27.94
N MET A 105 -8.65 -7.63 28.21
CA MET A 105 -8.92 -8.79 29.07
C MET A 105 -7.98 -8.75 30.28
N LYS A 106 -8.48 -8.23 31.42
CA LYS A 106 -7.62 -7.91 32.57
C LYS A 106 -6.97 -9.11 33.22
N SER A 107 -7.65 -10.25 33.26
CA SER A 107 -7.18 -11.48 33.93
C SER A 107 -6.56 -12.51 32.99
N LEU A 108 -6.43 -12.22 31.70
CA LEU A 108 -5.86 -13.17 30.74
C LEU A 108 -4.37 -13.40 31.01
N GLU A 109 -4.01 -14.65 31.34
CA GLU A 109 -2.64 -15.06 31.71
C GLU A 109 -1.93 -15.82 30.58
N THR A 110 -2.69 -16.55 29.78
CA THR A 110 -2.13 -17.40 28.73
C THR A 110 -2.99 -17.39 27.47
N VAL A 111 -2.33 -17.22 26.33
CA VAL A 111 -2.88 -17.49 25.00
C VAL A 111 -2.17 -18.72 24.44
N GLU A 112 -2.93 -19.74 24.03
CA GLU A 112 -2.37 -20.96 23.45
C GLU A 112 -3.08 -21.33 22.15
N VAL A 113 -2.31 -21.54 21.07
CA VAL A 113 -2.79 -22.14 19.83
C VAL A 113 -2.12 -23.49 19.65
N ARG A 114 -2.90 -24.55 19.59
CA ARG A 114 -2.40 -25.95 19.53
C ARG A 114 -2.04 -26.39 18.14
N GLY A 115 -2.79 -25.96 17.16
CA GLY A 115 -2.62 -26.29 15.76
C GLY A 115 -2.01 -25.15 14.95
N VAL A 116 -2.44 -25.01 13.70
CA VAL A 116 -1.89 -24.04 12.73
C VAL A 116 -2.45 -22.64 12.96
N VAL A 117 -1.58 -21.65 12.84
CA VAL A 117 -1.93 -20.23 12.67
C VAL A 117 -1.55 -19.81 11.27
N ALA A 118 -2.53 -19.31 10.49
CA ALA A 118 -2.24 -18.90 9.12
C ALA A 118 -1.57 -17.52 9.07
N HIS A 119 -2.08 -16.54 9.82
CA HIS A 119 -1.50 -15.20 9.90
C HIS A 119 -1.71 -14.54 11.26
N ILE A 120 -0.70 -13.81 11.72
CA ILE A 120 -0.74 -12.98 12.91
C ILE A 120 -0.26 -11.58 12.54
N ASP A 121 -1.08 -10.54 12.78
CA ASP A 121 -0.63 -9.15 12.64
C ASP A 121 0.26 -8.71 13.81
N GLY A 122 0.98 -7.60 13.60
CA GLY A 122 1.81 -6.99 14.64
C GLY A 122 1.02 -6.56 15.87
N TRP A 123 1.67 -6.62 17.03
CA TRP A 123 1.11 -6.28 18.35
C TRP A 123 -0.27 -6.89 18.61
N PHE A 124 -0.47 -8.14 18.20
CA PHE A 124 -1.74 -8.83 18.35
C PHE A 124 -2.19 -8.98 19.81
N CYS A 125 -1.26 -8.95 20.79
CA CYS A 125 -1.56 -8.82 22.22
C CYS A 125 -1.34 -7.36 22.66
N TYR A 126 -2.41 -6.69 23.13
CA TYR A 126 -2.36 -5.28 23.46
C TYR A 126 -3.00 -4.96 24.82
N ARG A 127 -2.23 -4.29 25.71
CA ARG A 127 -2.68 -3.85 27.03
C ARG A 127 -3.32 -4.96 27.86
N LEU A 128 -2.59 -6.08 28.00
CA LEU A 128 -3.00 -7.24 28.79
C LEU A 128 -2.17 -7.30 30.08
N PRO A 129 -2.65 -6.74 31.20
CA PRO A 129 -1.85 -6.54 32.41
C PRO A 129 -1.43 -7.84 33.10
N SER A 130 -2.18 -8.94 32.93
CA SER A 130 -1.92 -10.23 33.55
C SER A 130 -1.27 -11.25 32.61
N LEU A 131 -1.11 -10.94 31.33
CA LEU A 131 -0.59 -11.89 30.33
C LEU A 131 0.87 -12.24 30.62
N ARG A 132 1.13 -13.55 30.77
CA ARG A 132 2.45 -14.13 31.03
C ARG A 132 3.01 -14.92 29.87
N ARG A 133 2.16 -15.61 29.11
CA ARG A 133 2.60 -16.58 28.10
C ARG A 133 1.73 -16.52 26.86
N VAL A 134 2.41 -16.60 25.69
CA VAL A 134 1.81 -16.84 24.39
C VAL A 134 2.49 -18.06 23.78
N LEU A 135 1.73 -19.10 23.46
CA LEU A 135 2.24 -20.40 23.10
C LEU A 135 1.64 -20.87 21.77
N PHE A 136 2.43 -20.92 20.73
CA PHE A 136 2.08 -21.52 19.46
C PHE A 136 2.68 -22.92 19.38
N ARG A 137 1.85 -23.97 19.53
CA ARG A 137 2.32 -25.37 19.52
C ARG A 137 2.50 -25.92 18.13
N GLY A 138 1.65 -25.49 17.19
CA GLY A 138 1.72 -25.85 15.79
C GLY A 138 2.48 -24.83 14.94
N ASP A 139 2.33 -24.96 13.62
CA ASP A 139 3.00 -24.09 12.65
C ASP A 139 2.35 -22.71 12.61
N VAL A 140 3.16 -21.64 12.46
CA VAL A 140 2.73 -20.26 12.16
C VAL A 140 3.22 -19.93 10.76
N LEU A 141 2.30 -19.72 9.82
CA LEU A 141 2.70 -19.58 8.42
C LEU A 141 3.26 -18.18 8.15
N THR A 142 2.54 -17.13 8.54
CA THR A 142 3.03 -15.77 8.33
C THR A 142 2.73 -14.89 9.54
N THR A 143 3.61 -13.90 9.78
CA THR A 143 3.30 -12.81 10.71
C THR A 143 3.49 -11.46 10.01
N GLY A 144 2.64 -10.49 10.33
CA GLY A 144 2.75 -9.10 9.90
C GLY A 144 3.22 -8.19 11.02
N GLY A 145 3.52 -6.95 10.67
CA GLY A 145 3.78 -5.86 11.60
C GLY A 145 5.03 -5.98 12.46
N PRO A 146 5.38 -4.92 13.22
CA PRO A 146 6.69 -4.86 13.85
C PRO A 146 6.79 -5.61 15.17
N GLY A 147 5.71 -5.84 15.91
CA GLY A 147 5.82 -6.37 17.27
C GLY A 147 4.91 -7.56 17.57
N VAL A 148 5.27 -8.34 18.60
CA VAL A 148 4.46 -9.48 19.07
C VAL A 148 3.41 -9.05 20.08
N ALA A 149 3.75 -8.09 20.95
CA ALA A 149 2.87 -7.58 22.00
C ALA A 149 3.24 -6.13 22.32
N GLN A 150 2.26 -5.39 22.85
CA GLN A 150 2.48 -4.03 23.33
C GLN A 150 1.78 -3.83 24.69
N ASP A 151 2.48 -3.18 25.63
CA ASP A 151 1.94 -2.86 26.97
C ASP A 151 1.41 -4.08 27.74
N CYS A 152 2.16 -5.21 27.70
CA CYS A 152 1.89 -6.43 28.47
C CYS A 152 3.01 -6.62 29.52
N PRO A 153 2.95 -5.96 30.69
CA PRO A 153 4.09 -5.82 31.60
C PRO A 153 4.56 -7.13 32.25
N LEU A 154 3.70 -8.14 32.32
CA LEU A 154 4.02 -9.45 32.89
C LEU A 154 4.32 -10.53 31.85
N LEU A 155 4.38 -10.18 30.56
CA LEU A 155 4.68 -11.13 29.49
C LEU A 155 6.13 -11.59 29.57
N GLU A 156 6.32 -12.85 29.96
CA GLU A 156 7.62 -13.48 30.16
C GLU A 156 8.04 -14.34 28.97
N LYS A 157 7.06 -14.92 28.27
CA LYS A 157 7.33 -15.95 27.26
C LYS A 157 6.42 -15.83 26.06
N VAL A 158 7.04 -15.86 24.87
CA VAL A 158 6.40 -16.16 23.59
C VAL A 158 7.15 -17.34 22.96
N GLU A 159 6.45 -18.45 22.69
CA GLU A 159 7.06 -19.67 22.18
C GLU A 159 6.43 -20.09 20.86
N PHE A 160 7.27 -20.34 19.86
CA PHE A 160 6.94 -20.97 18.59
C PHE A 160 7.43 -22.42 18.60
N GLY A 161 6.50 -23.36 18.81
CA GLY A 161 6.79 -24.81 18.90
C GLY A 161 6.91 -25.48 17.54
N GLY A 162 6.15 -25.05 16.55
CA GLY A 162 6.17 -25.51 15.18
C GLY A 162 7.05 -24.65 14.25
N MET A 163 6.89 -24.86 12.95
CA MET A 163 7.55 -24.05 11.92
C MET A 163 6.98 -22.64 11.89
N VAL A 164 7.83 -21.62 11.77
CA VAL A 164 7.46 -20.27 11.38
C VAL A 164 7.97 -20.03 9.97
N LEU A 165 7.07 -19.80 9.03
CA LEU A 165 7.45 -19.66 7.62
C LEU A 165 8.05 -18.30 7.33
N LEU A 166 7.28 -17.22 7.57
CA LEU A 166 7.76 -15.84 7.41
C LEU A 166 7.41 -15.03 8.65
N SER A 167 8.37 -14.27 9.19
CA SER A 167 8.16 -13.42 10.35
C SER A 167 8.67 -12.01 10.16
N TRP A 168 7.80 -11.04 10.48
CA TRP A 168 8.10 -9.60 10.55
C TRP A 168 8.13 -9.08 11.99
N LEU A 169 8.05 -9.97 12.98
CA LEU A 169 8.08 -9.61 14.40
C LEU A 169 9.47 -9.11 14.79
N SER A 170 9.54 -7.92 15.39
CA SER A 170 10.82 -7.27 15.71
C SER A 170 10.97 -6.80 17.15
N ASP A 171 9.87 -6.59 17.89
CA ASP A 171 9.89 -6.04 19.24
C ASP A 171 8.67 -6.40 20.10
N ALA A 172 8.67 -5.91 21.35
CA ALA A 172 7.55 -5.96 22.27
C ALA A 172 7.57 -4.75 23.20
N PRO A 173 7.19 -3.55 22.74
CA PRO A 173 7.22 -2.34 23.55
C PRO A 173 6.27 -2.45 24.76
N GLY A 174 6.72 -1.95 25.93
CA GLY A 174 5.95 -2.07 27.17
C GLY A 174 5.90 -3.48 27.78
N CYS A 175 6.75 -4.42 27.30
CA CYS A 175 6.86 -5.80 27.81
C CYS A 175 8.28 -6.05 28.37
N PRO A 176 8.63 -5.49 29.54
CA PRO A 176 10.02 -5.46 30.01
C PRO A 176 10.64 -6.83 30.32
N LEU A 177 9.81 -7.84 30.57
CA LEU A 177 10.25 -9.20 30.87
C LEU A 177 10.54 -10.02 29.61
N LEU A 178 9.93 -9.71 28.47
CA LEU A 178 10.15 -10.39 27.21
C LEU A 178 11.36 -9.80 26.49
N LYS A 179 12.44 -10.58 26.34
CA LYS A 179 13.66 -10.14 25.64
C LYS A 179 13.75 -10.67 24.20
N LYS A 180 13.21 -11.84 23.97
CA LYS A 180 13.16 -12.51 22.66
C LYS A 180 12.07 -13.58 22.68
N CYS A 181 11.71 -14.06 21.50
CA CYS A 181 10.83 -15.23 21.37
C CYS A 181 11.62 -16.53 21.46
N ASP A 182 11.03 -17.53 22.09
CA ASP A 182 11.55 -18.90 22.10
C ASP A 182 11.12 -19.64 20.84
N THR A 183 12.02 -20.37 20.21
CA THR A 183 11.72 -21.21 19.05
C THR A 183 12.16 -22.65 19.32
N LYS A 184 11.26 -23.60 19.09
CA LYS A 184 11.57 -25.04 19.09
C LYS A 184 11.51 -25.63 17.69
N GLY A 185 10.76 -24.99 16.81
CA GLY A 185 10.65 -25.33 15.41
C GLY A 185 11.57 -24.51 14.52
N SER A 186 11.40 -24.69 13.22
CA SER A 186 12.19 -24.01 12.20
C SER A 186 11.61 -22.63 11.90
N VAL A 187 12.41 -21.57 11.97
CA VAL A 187 12.05 -20.25 11.45
C VAL A 187 12.72 -20.05 10.10
N VAL A 188 11.96 -20.06 9.01
CA VAL A 188 12.50 -20.02 7.66
C VAL A 188 13.02 -18.62 7.32
N TYR A 189 12.21 -17.60 7.58
CA TYR A 189 12.62 -16.20 7.42
C TYR A 189 12.18 -15.36 8.62
N SER A 190 13.06 -14.50 9.12
CA SER A 190 12.76 -13.47 10.11
C SER A 190 13.51 -12.19 9.78
N ASN A 191 12.80 -11.06 9.76
CA ASN A 191 13.39 -9.74 9.54
C ASN A 191 14.22 -9.23 10.75
N ASN A 192 13.99 -9.76 11.95
CA ASN A 192 14.77 -9.46 13.15
C ASN A 192 15.18 -10.76 13.88
N ARG A 193 16.40 -11.19 13.62
CA ARG A 193 16.96 -12.47 14.13
C ARG A 193 17.36 -12.40 15.60
N ASP A 194 17.56 -11.22 16.15
CA ASP A 194 17.87 -11.04 17.57
C ASP A 194 16.61 -11.26 18.41
N PHE A 195 15.45 -10.88 17.89
CA PHE A 195 14.17 -11.06 18.56
C PHE A 195 13.52 -12.42 18.28
N LEU A 196 13.52 -12.86 17.05
CA LEU A 196 13.10 -14.20 16.64
C LEU A 196 14.20 -14.87 15.81
N PRO A 197 15.06 -15.70 16.41
CA PRO A 197 16.18 -16.33 15.71
C PRO A 197 15.71 -17.20 14.54
N SER A 198 16.17 -16.87 13.33
CA SER A 198 15.98 -17.75 12.17
C SER A 198 16.92 -18.94 12.23
N MET A 199 16.51 -20.07 11.64
CA MET A 199 17.37 -21.23 11.52
C MET A 199 18.63 -20.91 10.71
N SER A 200 19.79 -21.25 11.25
CA SER A 200 20.90 -21.64 10.41
C SER A 200 20.69 -23.14 10.06
N LEU A 201 20.54 -23.47 8.79
CA LEU A 201 20.58 -24.85 8.30
C LEU A 201 22.03 -25.38 8.40
N ARG A 202 22.73 -25.17 9.53
CA ARG A 202 24.08 -25.63 9.72
C ARG A 202 24.06 -27.13 10.03
N GLY A 203 24.34 -27.91 9.02
CA GLY A 203 24.96 -29.20 9.13
C GLY A 203 24.06 -30.43 9.22
N ASP A 204 22.88 -30.38 9.81
CA ASP A 204 22.05 -31.57 10.10
C ASP A 204 20.61 -31.47 9.53
N GLY A 205 20.28 -30.42 8.79
CA GLY A 205 18.95 -30.20 8.24
C GLY A 205 18.88 -30.53 6.74
N ASP A 206 18.03 -31.50 6.37
CA ASP A 206 17.65 -31.73 4.98
C ASP A 206 16.78 -30.54 4.50
N GLY A 207 17.39 -29.56 3.82
CA GLY A 207 16.71 -28.41 3.26
C GLY A 207 15.57 -28.81 2.32
N GLU A 208 15.71 -29.90 1.60
CA GLU A 208 14.64 -30.47 0.76
C GLU A 208 13.48 -31.04 1.59
N ALA A 209 13.72 -31.62 2.76
CA ALA A 209 12.66 -32.07 3.65
C ALA A 209 11.88 -30.87 4.22
N LEU A 210 12.58 -29.79 4.61
CA LEU A 210 11.96 -28.55 5.04
C LEU A 210 11.16 -27.93 3.90
N ASN A 211 11.72 -27.87 2.70
CA ASN A 211 11.05 -27.36 1.51
C ASN A 211 9.76 -28.14 1.18
N ARG A 212 9.81 -29.48 1.22
CA ARG A 212 8.60 -30.29 1.04
C ARG A 212 7.53 -29.96 2.08
N LYS A 213 7.92 -29.80 3.35
CA LYS A 213 6.99 -29.39 4.42
C LYS A 213 6.38 -28.01 4.16
N ILE A 214 7.18 -27.04 3.69
CA ILE A 214 6.69 -25.69 3.34
C ILE A 214 5.62 -25.78 2.24
N VAL A 215 5.94 -26.45 1.13
CA VAL A 215 5.01 -26.63 0.01
C VAL A 215 3.72 -27.27 0.48
N GLU A 216 3.81 -28.37 1.22
CA GLU A 216 2.64 -29.07 1.77
C GLU A 216 1.77 -28.16 2.64
N ARG A 217 2.37 -27.39 3.55
CA ARG A 217 1.63 -26.51 4.46
C ARG A 217 0.94 -25.36 3.73
N VAL A 218 1.62 -24.71 2.78
CA VAL A 218 1.02 -23.63 1.97
C VAL A 218 -0.09 -24.17 1.09
N GLU A 219 0.09 -25.35 0.48
CA GLU A 219 -0.96 -25.99 -0.32
C GLU A 219 -2.17 -26.42 0.54
N GLN A 220 -1.94 -26.98 1.72
CA GLN A 220 -3.01 -27.33 2.65
C GLN A 220 -3.80 -26.10 3.09
N ALA A 221 -3.10 -25.02 3.45
CA ALA A 221 -3.75 -23.75 3.80
C ALA A 221 -4.58 -23.21 2.63
N ASN A 222 -4.05 -23.24 1.41
CA ASN A 222 -4.74 -22.73 0.22
C ASN A 222 -5.95 -23.58 -0.21
N LYS A 223 -5.95 -24.87 0.08
CA LYS A 223 -7.12 -25.76 -0.15
C LYS A 223 -8.14 -25.69 0.98
N GLY A 224 -7.73 -25.25 2.16
CA GLY A 224 -8.55 -25.15 3.36
C GLY A 224 -9.20 -23.77 3.55
N PRO A 225 -9.81 -23.54 4.72
CA PRO A 225 -10.51 -22.28 5.02
C PRO A 225 -9.57 -21.06 5.10
N PHE A 226 -8.26 -21.26 5.19
CA PHE A 226 -7.26 -20.19 5.41
C PHE A 226 -6.59 -19.67 4.13
N GLY A 227 -6.93 -20.18 2.96
CA GLY A 227 -6.24 -19.88 1.69
C GLY A 227 -6.17 -18.40 1.31
N LYS A 228 -7.21 -17.64 1.64
CA LYS A 228 -7.23 -16.18 1.40
C LYS A 228 -6.27 -15.38 2.31
N VAL A 229 -5.79 -16.00 3.37
CA VAL A 229 -4.95 -15.34 4.40
C VAL A 229 -3.47 -15.51 4.11
N VAL A 230 -3.04 -16.69 3.66
CA VAL A 230 -1.62 -17.03 3.49
C VAL A 230 -1.02 -16.55 2.17
N GLY A 231 -1.83 -16.51 1.12
CA GLY A 231 -1.34 -16.32 -0.24
C GLY A 231 -0.73 -17.60 -0.82
N THR A 232 -0.23 -17.51 -2.06
CA THR A 232 0.36 -18.64 -2.78
C THR A 232 1.87 -18.75 -2.53
N LEU A 233 2.47 -19.88 -2.89
CA LEU A 233 3.93 -20.02 -2.88
C LEU A 233 4.64 -18.94 -3.71
N TYR A 234 4.00 -18.44 -4.76
CA TYR A 234 4.57 -17.36 -5.58
C TYR A 234 4.64 -16.03 -4.82
N ASP A 235 3.64 -15.75 -3.96
CA ASP A 235 3.62 -14.52 -3.15
C ASP A 235 4.68 -14.57 -2.05
N LEU A 236 5.04 -15.77 -1.60
CA LEU A 236 6.04 -16.01 -0.57
C LEU A 236 7.46 -16.23 -1.13
N ALA A 237 7.60 -16.46 -2.44
CA ALA A 237 8.81 -16.96 -3.07
C ALA A 237 10.07 -16.12 -2.80
N TYR A 238 9.96 -14.79 -2.85
CA TYR A 238 11.11 -13.92 -2.60
C TYR A 238 11.66 -14.08 -1.17
N ASN A 239 10.78 -14.02 -0.17
CA ASN A 239 11.22 -14.17 1.23
C ASN A 239 11.72 -15.60 1.54
N LEU A 240 11.18 -16.62 0.86
CA LEU A 240 11.71 -17.98 0.95
C LEU A 240 13.11 -18.06 0.33
N ALA A 241 13.36 -17.39 -0.79
CA ALA A 241 14.70 -17.30 -1.37
C ALA A 241 15.68 -16.64 -0.40
N CYS A 242 15.29 -15.55 0.27
CA CYS A 242 16.10 -14.91 1.31
C CYS A 242 16.38 -15.88 2.48
N GLY A 243 15.36 -16.54 3.00
CA GLY A 243 15.50 -17.49 4.10
C GLY A 243 16.47 -18.64 3.79
N PHE A 244 16.32 -19.29 2.65
CA PHE A 244 17.22 -20.37 2.22
C PHE A 244 18.62 -19.88 1.85
N SER A 245 18.74 -18.68 1.27
CA SER A 245 20.05 -18.05 1.04
C SER A 245 20.81 -17.85 2.34
N MET A 246 20.18 -17.24 3.34
CA MET A 246 20.78 -17.03 4.66
C MET A 246 21.13 -18.34 5.37
N ALA A 247 20.34 -19.38 5.16
CA ALA A 247 20.59 -20.70 5.69
C ALA A 247 21.72 -21.45 4.96
N GLY A 248 22.21 -20.95 3.82
CA GLY A 248 23.25 -21.54 3.01
C GLY A 248 22.77 -22.59 2.01
N ASP A 249 21.46 -22.83 1.88
CA ASP A 249 20.90 -23.71 0.86
C ASP A 249 20.74 -22.98 -0.48
N THR A 250 21.84 -22.90 -1.20
CA THR A 250 21.94 -22.18 -2.47
C THR A 250 20.97 -22.72 -3.54
N ALA A 251 20.75 -24.02 -3.57
CA ALA A 251 19.93 -24.65 -4.61
C ALA A 251 18.45 -24.28 -4.45
N ILE A 252 17.93 -24.36 -3.23
CA ILE A 252 16.55 -24.01 -2.95
C ILE A 252 16.33 -22.50 -3.04
N ALA A 253 17.29 -21.71 -2.53
CA ALA A 253 17.25 -20.24 -2.64
C ALA A 253 17.12 -19.78 -4.10
N LEU A 254 17.94 -20.32 -4.99
CA LEU A 254 17.88 -20.01 -6.43
C LEU A 254 16.57 -20.44 -7.08
N ARG A 255 16.01 -21.58 -6.68
CA ARG A 255 14.70 -22.07 -7.16
C ARG A 255 13.58 -21.07 -6.81
N TYR A 256 13.54 -20.61 -5.57
CA TYR A 256 12.54 -19.64 -5.13
C TYR A 256 12.78 -18.25 -5.73
N LEU A 257 14.04 -17.82 -5.86
CA LEU A 257 14.33 -16.55 -6.54
C LEU A 257 13.90 -16.58 -8.02
N ALA A 258 14.17 -17.68 -8.72
CA ALA A 258 13.70 -17.88 -10.09
C ALA A 258 12.16 -17.81 -10.18
N MET A 259 11.47 -18.45 -9.25
CA MET A 259 10.00 -18.40 -9.15
C MET A 259 9.50 -16.98 -8.92
N ALA A 260 10.13 -16.19 -8.04
CA ALA A 260 9.79 -14.80 -7.78
C ALA A 260 10.01 -13.92 -9.02
N VAL A 261 11.10 -14.12 -9.74
CA VAL A 261 11.40 -13.42 -11.00
C VAL A 261 10.39 -13.80 -12.09
N ASP A 262 10.07 -15.10 -12.24
CA ASP A 262 9.13 -15.57 -13.27
C ASP A 262 7.71 -15.04 -13.07
N LYS A 263 7.33 -14.75 -11.85
CA LYS A 263 6.01 -14.22 -11.47
C LYS A 263 6.02 -12.72 -11.15
N GLU A 264 7.12 -12.02 -11.43
CA GLU A 264 7.27 -10.57 -11.21
C GLU A 264 7.01 -10.14 -9.75
N LYS A 265 7.37 -11.03 -8.79
CA LYS A 265 7.16 -10.79 -7.35
C LYS A 265 8.36 -10.13 -6.65
N CYS A 266 9.35 -9.69 -7.41
CA CYS A 266 10.51 -8.95 -6.89
C CYS A 266 10.98 -7.89 -7.89
N ARG A 267 11.73 -6.91 -7.40
CA ARG A 267 12.22 -5.77 -8.20
C ARG A 267 13.73 -5.80 -8.29
N TYR A 268 14.27 -5.45 -9.45
CA TYR A 268 15.70 -5.46 -9.73
C TYR A 268 16.50 -4.70 -8.67
N GLY A 269 16.15 -3.44 -8.39
CA GLY A 269 16.88 -2.61 -7.42
C GLY A 269 16.90 -3.24 -6.02
N HIS A 270 15.79 -3.86 -5.59
CA HIS A 270 15.73 -4.55 -4.31
C HIS A 270 16.62 -5.80 -4.29
N VAL A 271 16.48 -6.67 -5.30
CA VAL A 271 17.25 -7.93 -5.37
C VAL A 271 18.76 -7.70 -5.40
N ILE A 272 19.25 -6.68 -6.12
CA ILE A 272 20.69 -6.39 -6.19
C ILE A 272 21.28 -5.78 -4.91
N SER A 273 20.47 -5.14 -4.08
CA SER A 273 20.91 -4.50 -2.83
C SER A 273 20.61 -5.30 -1.57
N ASP A 274 19.78 -6.34 -1.66
CA ASP A 274 19.35 -7.12 -0.50
C ASP A 274 20.46 -8.05 0.01
N HIS A 275 20.95 -7.79 1.21
CA HIS A 275 22.00 -8.57 1.86
C HIS A 275 21.57 -9.99 2.23
N ASP A 276 20.28 -10.28 2.32
CA ASP A 276 19.79 -11.63 2.58
C ASP A 276 20.14 -12.61 1.45
N LEU A 277 20.40 -12.07 0.24
CA LEU A 277 20.83 -12.84 -0.94
C LEU A 277 22.35 -12.96 -1.12
N ASP A 278 23.18 -12.44 -0.21
CA ASP A 278 24.63 -12.39 -0.40
C ASP A 278 25.25 -13.77 -0.61
N ASN A 279 24.72 -14.82 0.02
CA ASN A 279 25.23 -16.19 -0.14
C ASN A 279 25.03 -16.78 -1.54
N ILE A 280 24.07 -16.27 -2.30
CA ILE A 280 23.80 -16.74 -3.67
C ILE A 280 24.25 -15.75 -4.76
N ARG A 281 24.54 -14.49 -4.40
CA ARG A 281 24.84 -13.37 -5.31
C ARG A 281 25.94 -13.69 -6.33
N ASN A 282 26.97 -14.42 -5.91
CA ASN A 282 28.11 -14.78 -6.75
C ASN A 282 27.92 -16.05 -7.58
N THR A 283 26.78 -16.71 -7.48
CA THR A 283 26.49 -17.94 -8.24
C THR A 283 26.15 -17.67 -9.70
N VAL A 284 26.37 -18.65 -10.55
CA VAL A 284 25.95 -18.60 -11.97
C VAL A 284 24.43 -18.50 -12.07
N GLY A 285 23.68 -19.22 -11.22
CA GLY A 285 22.22 -19.20 -11.20
C GLY A 285 21.64 -17.81 -10.90
N TYR A 286 22.17 -17.12 -9.89
CA TYR A 286 21.74 -15.73 -9.59
C TYR A 286 21.99 -14.78 -10.74
N ARG A 287 23.22 -14.82 -11.30
CA ARG A 287 23.59 -13.95 -12.43
C ARG A 287 22.74 -14.19 -13.68
N ALA A 288 22.33 -15.43 -13.90
CA ALA A 288 21.46 -15.79 -15.03
C ALA A 288 20.04 -15.21 -14.93
N LEU A 289 19.55 -14.89 -13.72
CA LEU A 289 18.24 -14.28 -13.50
C LEU A 289 18.25 -12.77 -13.71
N LEU A 290 19.41 -12.09 -13.51
CA LEU A 290 19.50 -10.63 -13.55
C LEU A 290 19.06 -10.00 -14.88
N PRO A 291 19.39 -10.51 -16.07
CA PRO A 291 18.94 -9.92 -17.33
C PRO A 291 17.41 -9.85 -17.41
N LYS A 292 16.71 -10.94 -17.13
CA LYS A 292 15.25 -10.99 -17.14
C LYS A 292 14.64 -10.02 -16.11
N LEU A 293 15.15 -10.04 -14.89
CA LEU A 293 14.70 -9.17 -13.81
C LEU A 293 14.92 -7.68 -14.14
N ARG A 294 16.03 -7.36 -14.81
CA ARG A 294 16.35 -6.03 -15.28
C ARG A 294 15.35 -5.52 -16.32
N GLU A 295 15.01 -6.36 -17.30
CA GLU A 295 13.99 -6.05 -18.30
C GLU A 295 12.59 -5.88 -17.71
N GLN A 296 12.30 -6.54 -16.58
CA GLN A 296 11.02 -6.44 -15.88
C GLN A 296 10.89 -5.20 -15.00
N SER A 297 11.95 -4.82 -14.27
CA SER A 297 11.81 -3.88 -13.14
C SER A 297 13.01 -2.94 -12.88
N ASP A 298 14.02 -2.88 -13.74
CA ASP A 298 15.00 -1.79 -13.73
C ASP A 298 14.43 -0.63 -14.55
N TYR A 299 13.72 0.26 -13.90
CA TYR A 299 12.95 1.30 -14.60
C TYR A 299 13.79 2.27 -15.38
N LEU A 300 15.01 2.60 -14.92
CA LEU A 300 15.96 3.41 -15.70
C LEU A 300 16.41 2.66 -16.94
N TYR A 301 16.73 1.38 -16.83
CA TYR A 301 17.08 0.55 -17.97
C TYR A 301 15.93 0.41 -18.97
N ILE A 302 14.70 0.19 -18.48
CA ILE A 302 13.49 0.10 -19.30
C ILE A 302 13.25 1.42 -20.03
N LEU A 303 13.38 2.55 -19.33
CA LEU A 303 13.19 3.87 -19.93
C LEU A 303 14.29 4.21 -20.95
N HIS A 304 15.55 3.87 -20.63
CA HIS A 304 16.69 4.05 -21.54
C HIS A 304 16.52 3.28 -22.87
N ASN A 305 15.99 2.06 -22.78
CA ASN A 305 15.82 1.17 -23.94
C ASN A 305 14.42 1.27 -24.58
N CYS A 306 13.54 2.18 -24.11
CA CYS A 306 12.25 2.35 -24.77
C CYS A 306 12.42 2.96 -26.17
N ASN A 307 11.51 2.59 -27.07
CA ASN A 307 11.51 3.15 -28.42
C ASN A 307 11.34 4.67 -28.40
N PRO A 308 11.91 5.39 -29.40
CA PRO A 308 11.77 6.84 -29.48
C PRO A 308 10.35 7.25 -29.87
N TYR A 309 10.05 8.52 -29.68
CA TYR A 309 8.91 9.17 -30.29
C TYR A 309 9.14 9.42 -31.78
N ARG A 310 8.10 9.83 -32.51
CA ARG A 310 8.15 10.15 -33.94
C ARG A 310 7.63 11.58 -34.16
N PRO A 311 8.47 12.62 -33.97
CA PRO A 311 8.09 14.02 -34.19
C PRO A 311 7.53 14.26 -35.60
N GLY A 312 6.50 15.13 -35.71
CA GLY A 312 5.84 15.45 -36.95
C GLY A 312 4.90 14.38 -37.53
N SER A 313 4.61 13.31 -36.77
CA SER A 313 3.68 12.26 -37.17
C SER A 313 2.20 12.59 -36.98
N TYR A 314 1.86 13.60 -36.17
CA TYR A 314 0.50 14.00 -35.92
C TYR A 314 -0.06 14.90 -37.02
N THR A 315 -1.19 14.49 -37.62
CA THR A 315 -1.76 15.14 -38.80
C THR A 315 -3.19 15.68 -38.61
N ASP A 316 -3.81 15.50 -37.45
CA ASP A 316 -5.22 15.79 -37.19
C ASP A 316 -5.54 17.30 -37.01
N GLY A 317 -4.51 18.15 -36.98
CA GLY A 317 -4.65 19.60 -36.89
C GLY A 317 -5.20 20.15 -35.58
N LYS A 318 -5.50 19.30 -34.59
CA LYS A 318 -5.98 19.73 -33.26
C LYS A 318 -4.85 20.35 -32.44
N THR A 319 -5.23 21.24 -31.55
CA THR A 319 -4.31 21.92 -30.63
C THR A 319 -4.84 21.86 -29.21
N PHE A 320 -3.93 21.81 -28.23
CA PHE A 320 -4.29 21.88 -26.81
C PHE A 320 -4.83 23.25 -26.48
N THR A 321 -5.89 23.33 -25.68
CA THR A 321 -6.48 24.58 -25.21
C THR A 321 -6.53 24.67 -23.69
N TYR A 322 -6.60 25.89 -23.18
CA TYR A 322 -6.51 26.18 -21.75
C TYR A 322 -7.55 27.24 -21.38
N ALA A 323 -8.22 27.07 -20.23
CA ALA A 323 -9.12 28.07 -19.70
C ALA A 323 -8.40 29.40 -19.50
N LYS A 324 -9.09 30.50 -19.79
CA LYS A 324 -8.54 31.86 -19.68
C LYS A 324 -8.83 32.44 -18.30
N ALA A 325 -7.89 33.20 -17.74
CA ALA A 325 -8.11 33.92 -16.48
C ALA A 325 -9.31 34.88 -16.52
N SER A 326 -9.76 35.24 -17.71
CA SER A 326 -10.97 36.07 -17.91
C SER A 326 -12.28 35.30 -17.74
N ASP A 327 -12.25 33.99 -17.75
CA ASP A 327 -13.43 33.14 -17.60
C ASP A 327 -13.96 33.27 -16.17
N GLU A 328 -15.29 33.29 -16.01
CA GLU A 328 -15.93 33.59 -14.73
C GLU A 328 -15.56 32.55 -13.65
N ARG A 329 -15.41 31.30 -14.03
CA ARG A 329 -14.96 30.23 -13.11
C ARG A 329 -13.53 30.49 -12.63
N MET A 330 -12.63 30.87 -13.52
CA MET A 330 -11.23 31.15 -13.19
C MET A 330 -11.12 32.41 -12.31
N LYS A 331 -11.91 33.44 -12.57
CA LYS A 331 -12.01 34.62 -11.70
C LYS A 331 -12.49 34.24 -10.30
N ARG A 332 -13.55 33.40 -10.22
CA ARG A 332 -14.07 32.92 -8.94
C ARG A 332 -13.00 32.15 -8.15
N ILE A 333 -12.26 31.20 -8.77
CA ILE A 333 -11.15 30.45 -8.15
C ILE A 333 -10.09 31.43 -7.61
N ARG A 334 -9.64 32.39 -8.44
CA ARG A 334 -8.63 33.39 -8.05
C ARG A 334 -9.04 34.19 -6.82
N GLN A 335 -10.31 34.63 -6.78
CA GLN A 335 -10.86 35.40 -5.67
C GLN A 335 -11.06 34.58 -4.43
N TYR A 336 -11.63 33.38 -4.56
CA TYR A 336 -11.94 32.47 -3.45
C TYR A 336 -10.68 32.13 -2.65
N PHE A 337 -9.61 31.71 -3.31
CA PHE A 337 -8.34 31.37 -2.66
C PHE A 337 -7.44 32.58 -2.40
N ARG A 338 -7.82 33.79 -2.85
CA ARG A 338 -6.96 34.98 -2.76
C ARG A 338 -5.58 34.74 -3.38
N LEU A 339 -5.54 34.14 -4.58
CA LEU A 339 -4.30 33.66 -5.20
C LEU A 339 -3.23 34.72 -5.36
N ASP A 340 -3.60 36.00 -5.57
CA ASP A 340 -2.67 37.12 -5.65
C ASP A 340 -1.86 37.28 -4.33
N SER A 341 -2.51 37.07 -3.20
CA SER A 341 -1.85 37.13 -1.88
C SER A 341 -0.92 35.95 -1.67
N ILE A 342 -1.34 34.74 -2.06
CA ILE A 342 -0.52 33.51 -1.97
C ILE A 342 0.69 33.62 -2.87
N ALA A 343 0.49 34.03 -4.12
CA ALA A 343 1.54 34.18 -5.11
C ALA A 343 2.54 35.29 -4.74
N GLY A 344 2.07 36.38 -4.16
CA GLY A 344 2.91 37.50 -3.74
C GLY A 344 3.64 38.21 -4.89
N GLY A 345 4.76 38.85 -4.58
CA GLY A 345 5.65 39.52 -5.55
C GLY A 345 6.70 38.59 -6.17
N GLY A 346 7.48 39.12 -7.13
CA GLY A 346 8.58 38.38 -7.77
C GLY A 346 8.26 37.87 -9.18
N SER A 347 9.11 36.99 -9.69
CA SER A 347 8.96 36.39 -11.02
C SER A 347 7.75 35.45 -11.08
N ASP A 348 7.26 35.15 -12.30
CA ASP A 348 6.16 34.20 -12.49
C ASP A 348 6.53 32.81 -11.93
N VAL A 349 7.78 32.39 -12.11
CA VAL A 349 8.27 31.12 -11.58
C VAL A 349 8.22 31.08 -10.05
N ASP A 350 8.63 32.15 -9.36
CA ASP A 350 8.54 32.22 -7.90
C ASP A 350 7.09 32.16 -7.42
N LYS A 351 6.19 32.81 -8.13
CA LYS A 351 4.74 32.77 -7.84
C LYS A 351 4.17 31.37 -8.06
N MET A 352 4.52 30.69 -9.15
CA MET A 352 4.10 29.31 -9.44
C MET A 352 4.54 28.37 -8.31
N LYS A 353 5.79 28.44 -7.87
CA LYS A 353 6.32 27.64 -6.75
C LYS A 353 5.55 27.91 -5.45
N ARG A 354 5.24 29.18 -5.13
CA ARG A 354 4.48 29.50 -3.91
C ARG A 354 3.06 28.98 -3.94
N VAL A 355 2.38 29.03 -5.08
CA VAL A 355 1.02 28.48 -5.24
C VAL A 355 1.05 26.97 -5.06
N MET A 356 2.02 26.26 -5.65
CA MET A 356 2.20 24.82 -5.45
C MET A 356 2.49 24.48 -3.97
N HIS A 357 3.45 25.16 -3.36
CA HIS A 357 3.81 25.00 -1.95
C HIS A 357 2.61 25.25 -1.01
N TRP A 358 1.81 26.28 -1.30
CA TRP A 358 0.59 26.53 -0.54
C TRP A 358 -0.40 25.37 -0.65
N LEU A 359 -0.64 24.84 -1.85
CA LEU A 359 -1.54 23.71 -2.05
C LEU A 359 -1.06 22.46 -1.32
N HIS A 360 0.23 22.12 -1.45
CA HIS A 360 0.85 20.99 -0.75
C HIS A 360 0.66 21.04 0.77
N ASN A 361 0.77 22.25 1.35
CA ASN A 361 0.58 22.44 2.80
C ASN A 361 -0.89 22.54 3.22
N THR A 362 -1.82 22.68 2.26
CA THR A 362 -3.24 22.88 2.54
C THR A 362 -4.03 21.59 2.42
N ILE A 363 -3.76 20.78 1.39
CA ILE A 363 -4.42 19.50 1.15
C ILE A 363 -3.35 18.40 1.14
N SER A 364 -3.45 17.45 2.07
CA SER A 364 -2.51 16.33 2.14
C SER A 364 -2.70 15.36 0.97
N HIS A 365 -1.62 14.72 0.54
CA HIS A 365 -1.71 13.62 -0.42
C HIS A 365 -2.23 12.34 0.26
N ASP A 366 -3.25 11.72 -0.35
CA ASP A 366 -3.81 10.43 0.04
C ASP A 366 -3.96 9.54 -1.20
N GLY A 367 -2.96 8.70 -1.45
CA GLY A 367 -2.89 7.87 -2.67
C GLY A 367 -4.03 6.87 -2.81
N SER A 368 -4.65 6.45 -1.72
CA SER A 368 -5.75 5.49 -1.69
C SER A 368 -7.13 6.14 -1.57
N GLY A 369 -7.19 7.43 -1.21
CA GLY A 369 -8.44 8.12 -0.86
C GLY A 369 -9.35 8.50 -2.04
N GLY A 370 -8.83 8.56 -3.27
CA GLY A 370 -9.60 9.00 -4.43
C GLY A 370 -10.17 10.43 -4.28
N TYR A 371 -11.26 10.71 -5.00
CA TYR A 371 -12.00 11.96 -4.87
C TYR A 371 -13.02 11.90 -3.71
N PRO A 372 -13.30 13.01 -3.02
CA PRO A 372 -14.34 13.08 -1.98
C PRO A 372 -15.73 12.80 -2.55
N ASP A 373 -16.53 12.01 -1.85
CA ASP A 373 -17.89 11.71 -2.27
C ASP A 373 -18.75 12.96 -2.36
N GLY A 374 -19.48 13.10 -3.47
CA GLY A 374 -20.43 14.18 -3.71
C GLY A 374 -19.81 15.56 -4.02
N ALA A 375 -18.50 15.66 -4.13
CA ALA A 375 -17.83 16.88 -4.58
C ALA A 375 -17.75 16.93 -6.11
N ALA A 376 -17.95 18.11 -6.70
CA ALA A 376 -17.57 18.33 -8.09
C ALA A 376 -16.02 18.40 -8.17
N HIS A 377 -15.48 18.02 -9.33
CA HIS A 377 -14.02 17.86 -9.49
C HIS A 377 -13.38 19.18 -9.95
N ASN A 378 -13.60 20.25 -9.19
CA ASN A 378 -12.93 21.54 -9.37
C ASN A 378 -12.25 21.99 -8.07
N ALA A 379 -11.35 22.95 -8.19
CA ALA A 379 -10.50 23.39 -7.09
C ALA A 379 -11.27 23.82 -5.83
N ILE A 380 -12.40 24.50 -5.97
CA ILE A 380 -13.18 24.99 -4.82
C ILE A 380 -13.90 23.84 -4.13
N ASP A 381 -14.67 23.05 -4.88
CA ASP A 381 -15.49 21.98 -4.31
C ASP A 381 -14.63 20.87 -3.71
N LEU A 382 -13.51 20.52 -4.35
CA LEU A 382 -12.53 19.57 -3.81
C LEU A 382 -11.89 20.08 -2.52
N TYR A 383 -11.49 21.36 -2.48
CA TYR A 383 -10.95 21.96 -1.27
C TYR A 383 -11.96 21.93 -0.12
N GLU A 384 -13.20 22.41 -0.37
CA GLU A 384 -14.25 22.45 0.66
C GLU A 384 -14.57 21.04 1.20
N ALA A 385 -14.67 20.05 0.30
CA ALA A 385 -14.92 18.67 0.69
C ALA A 385 -13.78 18.09 1.51
N CYS A 386 -12.52 18.32 1.14
CA CYS A 386 -11.36 17.88 1.90
C CYS A 386 -11.32 18.48 3.31
N MET A 387 -11.59 19.79 3.43
CA MET A 387 -11.63 20.45 4.74
C MET A 387 -12.78 19.92 5.61
N LYS A 388 -13.97 19.76 5.04
CA LYS A 388 -15.14 19.25 5.76
C LYS A 388 -14.99 17.80 6.19
N GLN A 389 -14.43 16.94 5.34
CA GLN A 389 -14.28 15.52 5.58
C GLN A 389 -12.95 15.16 6.29
N GLN A 390 -12.08 16.14 6.54
CA GLN A 390 -10.75 15.99 7.14
C GLN A 390 -9.89 14.92 6.41
N ARG A 391 -9.85 14.99 5.08
CA ARG A 391 -9.13 14.02 4.22
C ARG A 391 -8.25 14.71 3.20
N GLY A 392 -7.35 13.94 2.57
CA GLY A 392 -6.52 14.35 1.45
C GLY A 392 -7.13 14.03 0.08
N LEU A 393 -6.37 14.34 -0.97
CA LEU A 393 -6.60 13.96 -2.36
C LEU A 393 -5.47 13.05 -2.85
N ASN A 394 -5.78 12.21 -3.84
CA ASN A 394 -4.73 11.50 -4.57
C ASN A 394 -3.92 12.45 -5.47
N CYS A 395 -2.85 11.95 -6.10
CA CYS A 395 -1.97 12.74 -6.97
C CYS A 395 -2.76 13.43 -8.11
N ARG A 396 -3.77 12.76 -8.69
CA ARG A 396 -4.60 13.31 -9.76
C ARG A 396 -5.41 14.51 -9.27
N GLY A 397 -6.12 14.39 -8.14
CA GLY A 397 -6.91 15.48 -7.59
C GLY A 397 -6.04 16.70 -7.19
N LEU A 398 -4.84 16.47 -6.62
CA LEU A 398 -3.91 17.57 -6.32
C LEU A 398 -3.40 18.25 -7.59
N ALA A 399 -3.06 17.47 -8.63
CA ALA A 399 -2.56 18.01 -9.89
C ALA A 399 -3.65 18.77 -10.67
N ASP A 400 -4.89 18.30 -10.62
CA ASP A 400 -6.06 18.97 -11.20
C ASP A 400 -6.30 20.31 -10.51
N VAL A 401 -6.42 20.33 -9.19
CA VAL A 401 -6.55 21.58 -8.41
C VAL A 401 -5.41 22.55 -8.75
N LEU A 402 -4.15 22.11 -8.75
CA LEU A 402 -3.03 23.00 -9.06
C LEU A 402 -3.11 23.57 -10.49
N SER A 403 -3.56 22.75 -11.45
CA SER A 403 -3.75 23.19 -12.84
C SER A 403 -4.79 24.32 -12.94
N GLU A 404 -5.92 24.19 -12.24
CA GLU A 404 -6.95 25.25 -12.19
C GLU A 404 -6.44 26.52 -11.50
N LEU A 405 -5.70 26.39 -10.38
CA LEU A 405 -5.10 27.55 -9.69
C LEU A 405 -4.15 28.33 -10.63
N TYR A 406 -3.34 27.60 -11.43
CA TYR A 406 -2.44 28.22 -12.38
C TYR A 406 -3.20 28.91 -13.53
N MET A 407 -4.22 28.27 -14.10
CA MET A 407 -5.06 28.89 -15.14
C MET A 407 -5.79 30.13 -14.61
N ALA A 408 -6.26 30.10 -13.37
CA ALA A 408 -6.88 31.28 -12.71
C ALA A 408 -5.90 32.45 -12.54
N MET A 409 -4.59 32.18 -12.42
CA MET A 409 -3.53 33.18 -12.42
C MET A 409 -3.11 33.62 -13.83
N GLY A 410 -3.67 33.03 -14.88
CA GLY A 410 -3.39 33.34 -16.29
C GLY A 410 -2.17 32.61 -16.86
N TRP A 411 -1.72 31.55 -16.20
CA TRP A 411 -0.68 30.67 -16.70
C TRP A 411 -1.32 29.42 -17.31
N PRO A 412 -1.17 29.16 -18.63
CA PRO A 412 -1.61 27.92 -19.23
C PRO A 412 -1.07 26.74 -18.46
N SER A 413 -1.94 25.82 -18.07
CA SER A 413 -1.58 24.65 -17.27
C SER A 413 -2.40 23.45 -17.65
N ARG A 414 -1.85 22.27 -17.44
CA ARG A 414 -2.52 20.98 -17.54
C ARG A 414 -1.87 19.97 -16.62
N PHE A 415 -2.62 19.01 -16.12
CA PHE A 415 -2.01 17.86 -15.49
C PHE A 415 -1.65 16.78 -16.52
N VAL A 416 -0.64 16.00 -16.21
CA VAL A 416 -0.15 14.90 -17.04
C VAL A 416 -0.10 13.64 -16.19
N THR A 417 -0.82 12.61 -16.62
CA THR A 417 -0.72 11.27 -16.04
C THR A 417 0.52 10.59 -16.59
N CYS A 418 1.42 10.24 -15.70
CA CYS A 418 2.66 9.53 -15.98
C CYS A 418 2.47 8.06 -15.62
N GLN A 419 2.74 7.15 -16.57
CA GLN A 419 2.33 5.75 -16.46
C GLN A 419 3.49 4.79 -16.76
N PRO A 420 3.54 3.64 -16.06
CA PRO A 420 4.53 2.59 -16.30
C PRO A 420 4.23 1.82 -17.59
N ARG A 421 5.23 1.11 -18.12
CA ARG A 421 5.07 0.25 -19.29
C ARG A 421 3.96 -0.79 -19.12
N ALA A 422 3.84 -1.36 -17.96
CA ALA A 422 2.91 -2.44 -17.64
C ALA A 422 1.77 -1.93 -16.73
N TYR A 423 1.11 -0.82 -17.09
CA TYR A 423 0.05 -0.21 -16.29
C TYR A 423 -1.10 -1.17 -15.98
N ASP A 424 -1.45 -2.06 -16.90
CA ASP A 424 -2.53 -3.05 -16.72
C ASP A 424 -2.29 -4.01 -15.55
N THR A 425 -1.02 -4.25 -15.19
CA THR A 425 -0.63 -5.16 -14.11
C THR A 425 -0.09 -4.45 -12.89
N ASP A 426 0.58 -3.29 -13.06
CA ASP A 426 1.10 -2.49 -11.94
C ASP A 426 -0.02 -1.63 -11.32
N GLY A 427 -0.89 -1.03 -12.15
CA GLY A 427 -2.00 -0.18 -11.70
C GLY A 427 -1.59 1.12 -11.01
N ASP A 428 -0.30 1.32 -10.72
CA ASP A 428 0.23 2.51 -10.07
C ASP A 428 0.73 3.52 -11.11
N CYS A 429 0.24 4.74 -11.03
CA CYS A 429 0.64 5.86 -11.88
C CYS A 429 0.90 7.10 -11.03
N HIS A 430 1.50 8.11 -11.61
CA HIS A 430 1.62 9.42 -10.97
C HIS A 430 1.12 10.54 -11.84
N VAL A 431 0.52 11.56 -11.23
CA VAL A 431 -0.02 12.71 -11.96
C VAL A 431 0.66 13.99 -11.49
N ILE A 432 1.18 14.73 -12.46
CA ILE A 432 1.97 15.95 -12.23
C ILE A 432 1.34 17.11 -12.98
N THR A 433 1.43 18.32 -12.45
CA THR A 433 1.01 19.54 -13.13
C THR A 433 2.15 20.11 -13.96
N MET A 434 1.83 20.46 -15.19
CA MET A 434 2.68 21.25 -16.08
C MET A 434 2.12 22.67 -16.18
N VAL A 435 2.99 23.67 -16.05
CA VAL A 435 2.64 25.08 -16.22
C VAL A 435 3.56 25.75 -17.24
N TRP A 436 2.98 26.56 -18.11
CA TRP A 436 3.75 27.29 -19.13
C TRP A 436 4.35 28.58 -18.56
N SER A 437 5.66 28.66 -18.55
CA SER A 437 6.39 29.87 -18.20
C SER A 437 6.66 30.72 -19.46
N ARG A 438 6.03 31.90 -19.55
CA ARG A 438 6.28 32.83 -20.66
C ARG A 438 7.71 33.38 -20.63
N SER A 439 8.23 33.64 -19.43
CA SER A 439 9.59 34.17 -19.26
C SER A 439 10.68 33.18 -19.70
N MET A 440 10.43 31.87 -19.56
CA MET A 440 11.35 30.82 -19.98
C MET A 440 11.01 30.24 -21.35
N GLY A 441 9.82 30.52 -21.90
CA GLY A 441 9.33 29.99 -23.17
C GLY A 441 9.15 28.48 -23.18
N LYS A 442 8.80 27.87 -22.03
CA LYS A 442 8.73 26.42 -21.89
C LYS A 442 7.77 25.96 -20.78
N TRP A 443 7.40 24.70 -20.83
CA TRP A 443 6.69 23.99 -19.77
C TRP A 443 7.61 23.73 -18.57
N LEU A 444 7.05 23.80 -17.37
CA LEU A 444 7.75 23.51 -16.12
C LEU A 444 7.05 22.38 -15.36
N TRP A 445 7.84 21.50 -14.77
CA TRP A 445 7.41 20.44 -13.87
C TRP A 445 7.03 21.01 -12.51
N MET A 446 5.79 20.78 -12.06
CA MET A 446 5.31 21.17 -10.74
C MET A 446 4.49 20.02 -10.14
N ASP A 447 5.03 19.36 -9.11
CA ASP A 447 4.38 18.23 -8.46
C ASP A 447 3.89 18.59 -7.07
N PRO A 448 2.57 18.82 -6.88
CA PRO A 448 2.01 19.19 -5.60
C PRO A 448 2.01 18.06 -4.57
N SER A 449 2.09 16.79 -4.98
CA SER A 449 2.11 15.64 -4.07
C SER A 449 3.38 15.60 -3.23
N PHE A 450 4.50 16.06 -3.82
CA PHE A 450 5.82 16.04 -3.19
C PHE A 450 6.44 17.43 -3.01
N ASP A 451 5.69 18.50 -3.27
CA ASP A 451 6.21 19.88 -3.28
C ASP A 451 7.51 20.00 -4.11
N THR A 452 7.48 19.43 -5.33
CA THR A 452 8.71 19.17 -6.06
C THR A 452 8.73 19.78 -7.45
N TRP A 453 9.86 20.39 -7.80
CA TRP A 453 10.26 20.74 -9.16
C TRP A 453 11.64 20.17 -9.46
N VAL A 454 11.94 20.01 -10.73
CA VAL A 454 13.20 19.39 -11.19
C VAL A 454 14.06 20.41 -11.93
N THR A 455 15.35 20.36 -11.71
CA THR A 455 16.35 21.19 -12.39
C THR A 455 17.45 20.33 -13.01
N ASP A 456 18.19 20.92 -13.94
CA ASP A 456 19.48 20.39 -14.38
C ASP A 456 20.61 20.74 -13.38
N GLU A 457 21.84 20.39 -13.75
CA GLU A 457 23.07 20.66 -12.99
C GLU A 457 23.41 22.15 -12.83
N HIS A 458 22.78 23.02 -13.62
CA HIS A 458 22.95 24.49 -13.58
C HIS A 458 21.80 25.18 -12.85
N GLY A 459 20.84 24.42 -12.29
CA GLY A 459 19.68 24.96 -11.60
C GLY A 459 18.57 25.44 -12.53
N VAL A 460 18.61 25.14 -13.82
CA VAL A 460 17.57 25.50 -14.78
C VAL A 460 16.39 24.56 -14.62
N LEU A 461 15.18 25.11 -14.43
CA LEU A 461 13.95 24.32 -14.30
C LEU A 461 13.64 23.54 -15.58
N LEU A 462 13.17 22.31 -15.40
CA LEU A 462 12.91 21.36 -16.47
C LEU A 462 11.41 21.04 -16.59
N SER A 463 11.02 20.66 -17.80
CA SER A 463 9.72 20.07 -18.12
C SER A 463 9.73 18.54 -17.92
N ILE A 464 8.55 17.90 -17.94
CA ILE A 464 8.44 16.42 -17.95
C ILE A 464 9.23 15.83 -19.14
N ARG A 465 9.12 16.44 -20.33
CA ARG A 465 9.87 16.01 -21.51
C ARG A 465 11.38 15.99 -21.25
N GLU A 466 11.93 17.10 -20.75
CA GLU A 466 13.36 17.23 -20.48
C GLU A 466 13.85 16.28 -19.38
N VAL A 467 13.08 16.12 -18.32
CA VAL A 467 13.40 15.17 -17.22
C VAL A 467 13.44 13.74 -17.78
N ARG A 468 12.42 13.34 -18.54
CA ARG A 468 12.37 12.01 -19.15
C ARG A 468 13.58 11.74 -20.05
N GLU A 469 13.92 12.67 -20.96
CA GLU A 469 15.05 12.50 -21.87
C GLU A 469 16.39 12.51 -21.11
N ARG A 470 16.53 13.34 -20.06
CA ARG A 470 17.74 13.31 -19.22
C ARG A 470 17.88 12.00 -18.44
N LEU A 471 16.79 11.41 -17.96
CA LEU A 471 16.81 10.07 -17.36
C LEU A 471 17.22 9.01 -18.37
N ARG A 472 16.70 9.08 -19.61
CA ARG A 472 17.07 8.16 -20.69
C ARG A 472 18.54 8.28 -21.08
N GLU A 473 19.09 9.48 -21.06
CA GLU A 473 20.47 9.77 -21.45
C GLU A 473 21.47 9.68 -20.29
N GLY A 474 21.00 9.42 -19.07
CA GLY A 474 21.84 9.41 -17.88
C GLY A 474 22.43 10.77 -17.51
N LYS A 475 21.78 11.88 -17.93
CA LYS A 475 22.23 13.25 -17.63
C LYS A 475 21.87 13.65 -16.19
N PRO A 476 22.67 14.53 -15.56
CA PRO A 476 22.42 14.96 -14.19
C PRO A 476 21.06 15.64 -14.02
N LEU A 477 20.43 15.37 -12.89
CA LEU A 477 19.17 15.97 -12.43
C LEU A 477 19.25 16.33 -10.96
N ALA A 478 18.52 17.35 -10.55
CA ALA A 478 18.33 17.69 -9.14
C ALA A 478 16.87 18.00 -8.85
N ILE A 479 16.44 17.75 -7.62
CA ILE A 479 15.15 18.19 -7.07
C ILE A 479 15.39 19.29 -6.03
N ASN A 480 14.37 20.08 -5.74
CA ASN A 480 14.51 21.09 -4.67
C ASN A 480 14.78 20.42 -3.31
N PRO A 481 15.56 21.07 -2.44
CA PRO A 481 16.00 20.48 -1.17
C PRO A 481 14.85 20.24 -0.17
N ASP A 482 13.72 20.93 -0.35
CA ASP A 482 12.57 20.89 0.54
C ASP A 482 11.49 19.89 0.06
N ALA A 483 11.75 19.16 -1.05
CA ALA A 483 10.86 18.15 -1.57
C ALA A 483 10.51 17.10 -0.49
N ASN A 484 9.21 16.88 -0.27
CA ASN A 484 8.74 16.00 0.79
C ASN A 484 7.33 15.46 0.51
N TRP A 485 6.97 14.36 1.15
CA TRP A 485 5.61 13.83 1.14
C TRP A 485 4.90 14.21 2.45
N ASN A 486 3.83 15.03 2.33
CA ASN A 486 2.96 15.44 3.45
C ASN A 486 3.72 16.08 4.64
N ASN A 487 4.80 16.81 4.40
CA ASN A 487 5.65 17.37 5.45
C ASN A 487 6.19 16.36 6.47
N ARG A 488 6.27 15.07 6.08
CA ARG A 488 6.72 13.97 6.95
C ARG A 488 7.97 13.28 6.40
N ASN A 489 7.95 12.93 5.12
CA ASN A 489 8.98 12.12 4.51
C ASN A 489 9.72 12.94 3.44
N LYS A 490 10.93 13.38 3.78
CA LYS A 490 11.81 14.06 2.82
C LYS A 490 12.11 13.15 1.64
N GLN A 491 12.06 13.72 0.44
CA GLN A 491 12.37 12.98 -0.78
C GLN A 491 13.86 13.13 -1.14
N THR A 492 14.42 12.03 -1.63
CA THR A 492 15.73 12.04 -2.31
C THR A 492 15.54 12.02 -3.82
N LYS A 493 16.53 12.47 -4.55
CA LYS A 493 16.54 12.35 -6.02
C LYS A 493 16.45 10.89 -6.47
N GLU A 494 17.12 10.01 -5.76
CA GLU A 494 17.16 8.58 -6.02
C GLU A 494 15.78 7.95 -5.87
N ASP A 495 15.09 8.23 -4.77
CA ASP A 495 13.74 7.68 -4.52
C ASP A 495 12.70 8.27 -5.47
N TYR A 496 12.69 9.61 -5.60
CA TYR A 496 11.67 10.28 -6.40
C TYR A 496 11.88 10.10 -7.91
N LEU A 497 13.07 10.42 -8.45
CA LEU A 497 13.31 10.40 -9.89
C LEU A 497 13.71 9.02 -10.41
N TYR A 498 14.66 8.33 -9.77
CA TYR A 498 15.25 7.12 -10.35
C TYR A 498 14.42 5.86 -10.03
N ASN A 499 13.77 5.81 -8.87
CA ASN A 499 12.93 4.67 -8.50
C ASN A 499 11.46 4.92 -8.91
N TYR A 500 10.85 6.04 -8.50
CA TYR A 500 9.42 6.25 -8.69
C TYR A 500 9.08 6.84 -10.06
N MET A 501 9.67 7.98 -10.43
CA MET A 501 9.32 8.64 -11.69
C MET A 501 9.89 7.95 -12.93
N ALA A 502 11.07 7.33 -12.84
CA ALA A 502 11.59 6.53 -13.97
C ALA A 502 10.62 5.41 -14.37
N LYS A 503 9.92 4.80 -13.41
CA LYS A 503 8.83 3.84 -13.67
C LYS A 503 7.68 4.50 -14.43
N ASN A 504 7.22 5.65 -13.93
CA ASN A 504 6.01 6.31 -14.38
C ASN A 504 6.17 7.22 -15.61
N LEU A 505 7.37 7.43 -16.11
CA LEU A 505 7.62 8.25 -17.31
C LEU A 505 7.68 7.43 -18.60
N TYR A 506 7.15 6.20 -18.63
CA TYR A 506 7.24 5.37 -19.84
C TYR A 506 6.31 5.90 -20.94
N TYR A 507 5.04 6.14 -20.64
CA TYR A 507 4.10 6.87 -21.50
C TYR A 507 3.30 7.88 -20.69
N LEU A 508 2.68 8.84 -21.37
CA LEU A 508 2.12 10.03 -20.75
C LEU A 508 0.73 10.32 -21.32
N SER A 509 -0.20 10.78 -20.49
CA SER A 509 -1.55 11.10 -20.98
C SER A 509 -2.05 12.40 -20.37
N THR A 510 -2.89 13.13 -21.13
CA THR A 510 -3.52 14.39 -20.69
C THR A 510 -4.76 14.67 -21.51
N HIS A 511 -5.61 15.57 -21.02
CA HIS A 511 -6.74 16.11 -21.79
C HIS A 511 -6.28 17.03 -22.91
N LEU A 512 -7.01 17.04 -24.02
CA LEU A 512 -6.81 18.00 -25.12
C LEU A 512 -7.21 19.41 -24.68
N HIS A 513 -8.24 19.51 -23.84
CA HIS A 513 -8.74 20.79 -23.30
C HIS A 513 -8.55 20.81 -21.79
N SER A 514 -7.86 21.82 -21.26
CA SER A 514 -7.69 22.04 -19.81
C SER A 514 -8.65 23.12 -19.34
N ASP A 515 -9.54 22.76 -18.42
CA ASP A 515 -10.60 23.63 -17.87
C ASP A 515 -10.97 23.17 -16.45
N ALA A 516 -11.86 23.87 -15.75
CA ALA A 516 -12.44 23.40 -14.51
C ALA A 516 -13.45 22.27 -14.74
N ASP A 517 -13.61 21.40 -13.74
CA ASP A 517 -14.52 20.24 -13.80
C ASP A 517 -14.22 19.29 -14.97
N ILE A 518 -12.95 19.10 -15.30
CA ILE A 518 -12.57 18.24 -16.42
C ILE A 518 -12.59 16.75 -16.04
N GLU A 519 -12.41 16.45 -14.77
CA GLU A 519 -12.45 15.10 -14.21
C GLU A 519 -13.86 14.74 -13.66
N GLY A 520 -14.15 13.47 -13.47
CA GLY A 520 -15.33 13.00 -12.73
C GLY A 520 -16.60 12.82 -13.54
N GLY A 521 -16.53 12.88 -14.87
CA GLY A 521 -17.69 12.68 -15.75
C GLY A 521 -17.29 12.20 -17.14
N PRO A 522 -18.26 12.07 -18.04
CA PRO A 522 -17.96 11.89 -19.46
C PRO A 522 -17.11 13.04 -19.98
N LEU A 523 -16.21 12.76 -20.92
CA LEU A 523 -15.45 13.81 -21.60
C LEU A 523 -16.41 14.91 -22.13
N LYS A 524 -16.08 16.17 -21.89
CA LYS A 524 -16.85 17.31 -22.43
C LYS A 524 -16.82 17.28 -23.96
N ASP A 525 -17.86 17.82 -24.60
CA ASP A 525 -17.95 17.89 -26.06
C ASP A 525 -16.67 18.50 -26.67
N GLY A 526 -16.05 17.74 -27.55
CA GLY A 526 -14.81 18.14 -28.24
C GLY A 526 -13.52 17.87 -27.46
N ASP A 527 -13.57 17.41 -26.21
CA ASP A 527 -12.40 16.97 -25.47
C ASP A 527 -12.01 15.53 -25.83
N GLU A 528 -10.74 15.25 -25.76
CA GLU A 528 -10.15 13.92 -25.98
C GLU A 528 -9.07 13.69 -24.93
N TYR A 529 -8.96 12.43 -24.48
CA TYR A 529 -7.83 12.02 -23.66
C TYR A 529 -6.71 11.55 -24.58
N ILE A 530 -5.58 12.23 -24.55
CA ILE A 530 -4.46 12.02 -25.47
C ILE A 530 -3.33 11.29 -24.75
N SER A 531 -2.88 10.18 -25.33
CA SER A 531 -1.74 9.41 -24.80
C SER A 531 -0.53 9.53 -25.73
N LEU A 532 0.59 10.03 -25.19
CA LEU A 532 1.89 10.06 -25.87
C LEU A 532 2.62 8.74 -25.64
N MET A 533 2.73 7.93 -26.67
CA MET A 533 3.24 6.57 -26.61
C MET A 533 4.59 6.46 -27.32
N PRO A 534 5.56 5.69 -26.79
CA PRO A 534 6.72 5.25 -27.57
C PRO A 534 6.28 4.45 -28.79
N VAL A 535 7.04 4.54 -29.90
CA VAL A 535 6.73 3.79 -31.13
C VAL A 535 6.67 2.29 -30.84
N GLY A 536 5.62 1.62 -31.31
CA GLY A 536 5.40 0.18 -31.13
C GLY A 536 4.77 -0.20 -29.78
N MET A 537 4.29 0.78 -29.02
CA MET A 537 3.38 0.58 -27.90
C MET A 537 2.01 1.09 -28.31
N ASP A 538 1.04 0.20 -28.44
CA ASP A 538 -0.31 0.51 -28.89
C ASP A 538 -1.34 -0.03 -27.87
N GLY A 539 -2.53 0.60 -27.82
CA GLY A 539 -3.69 0.07 -27.08
C GLY A 539 -3.66 0.27 -25.56
N ALA A 540 -2.85 1.21 -25.05
CA ALA A 540 -2.73 1.44 -23.61
C ALA A 540 -3.99 2.09 -22.98
N HIS A 541 -4.83 2.75 -23.76
CA HIS A 541 -6.07 3.36 -23.30
C HIS A 541 -7.24 3.07 -24.25
N PRO A 542 -8.08 2.07 -23.94
CA PRO A 542 -9.32 1.85 -24.68
C PRO A 542 -10.20 3.11 -24.65
N GLY A 543 -10.46 3.70 -25.82
CA GLY A 543 -11.28 4.92 -25.96
C GLY A 543 -10.52 6.25 -25.91
N GLY A 544 -9.23 6.26 -25.66
CA GLY A 544 -8.36 7.44 -25.81
C GLY A 544 -7.73 7.53 -27.19
N LYS A 545 -7.20 8.69 -27.51
CA LYS A 545 -6.42 8.92 -28.73
C LYS A 545 -4.92 8.78 -28.43
N GLU A 546 -4.23 7.98 -29.23
CA GLU A 546 -2.79 7.77 -29.10
C GLU A 546 -2.01 8.60 -30.11
N THR A 547 -0.84 9.05 -29.72
CA THR A 547 0.13 9.70 -30.59
C THR A 547 1.55 9.28 -30.24
N ASN A 548 2.42 9.24 -31.25
CA ASN A 548 3.86 9.11 -31.05
C ASN A 548 4.59 10.46 -31.24
N ASP A 549 3.86 11.54 -31.52
CA ASP A 549 4.41 12.86 -31.81
C ASP A 549 4.61 13.68 -30.55
N ASP A 550 5.81 13.66 -30.02
CA ASP A 550 6.17 14.40 -28.82
C ASP A 550 6.30 15.93 -29.05
N ASP A 551 6.63 16.40 -30.25
CA ASP A 551 6.65 17.82 -30.57
C ASP A 551 5.23 18.41 -30.61
N TRP A 552 4.25 17.67 -31.10
CA TRP A 552 2.87 18.05 -31.04
C TRP A 552 2.33 18.00 -29.59
N PHE A 553 2.63 16.93 -28.86
CA PHE A 553 2.16 16.77 -27.48
C PHE A 553 2.71 17.87 -26.56
N TRP A 554 3.97 18.30 -26.74
CA TRP A 554 4.61 19.34 -25.95
C TRP A 554 4.60 20.72 -26.64
N GLN A 555 3.67 20.96 -27.60
CA GLN A 555 3.55 22.25 -28.28
C GLN A 555 3.50 23.42 -27.29
N ALA A 556 4.05 24.56 -27.68
CA ALA A 556 4.02 25.78 -26.89
C ALA A 556 2.58 26.26 -26.68
N ALA A 557 2.21 26.60 -25.44
CA ALA A 557 0.86 27.06 -25.11
C ALA A 557 0.47 28.36 -25.85
N GLU A 558 1.44 29.18 -26.27
CA GLU A 558 1.20 30.46 -26.98
C GLU A 558 0.74 30.28 -28.42
N LYS A 559 1.04 29.16 -29.09
CA LYS A 559 0.53 28.88 -30.44
C LYS A 559 -1.00 28.87 -30.47
N THR A 560 -1.63 28.55 -29.36
CA THR A 560 -3.09 28.48 -29.20
C THR A 560 -3.74 29.85 -28.92
N LEU A 561 -3.00 30.83 -28.40
CA LEU A 561 -3.51 32.15 -28.09
C LEU A 561 -3.60 33.07 -29.33
N HIS A 562 -2.92 32.73 -30.42
CA HIS A 562 -2.85 33.50 -31.65
C HIS A 562 -3.62 32.89 -32.84
N GLY A 563 -4.25 31.76 -32.68
CA GLY A 563 -5.02 31.08 -33.72
C GLY A 563 -6.49 31.45 -33.74
N LYS A 564 -6.84 32.68 -34.13
CA LYS A 564 -8.00 33.17 -34.89
C LYS A 564 -8.03 34.69 -34.79
N LYS A 565 -7.43 35.37 -35.77
CA LYS A 565 -7.87 36.69 -36.18
C LYS A 565 -8.92 36.54 -37.27
#